data_24d10b7eb3831f4e1afe1783e4c670dd
#
_entry.id   24d10b7eb3831f4e1afe1783e4c670dd
#
_cell.length_a   1.000
_cell.length_b   1.000
_cell.length_c   1.000
_cell.angle_alpha   90.00
_cell.angle_beta   90.00
_cell.angle_gamma   90.00
#
_symmetry.space_group_name_H-M   'P 1'
#
loop_
_entity.id
_entity.type
_entity.pdbx_description
1 polymer ?
#
loop_
_entity_poly.entity_id
_entity_poly.type
_entity_poly.pdbx_seq_one_letter_code
_entity_poly.pdbx_strand_id
1 'polypeptide(L)'
;MKRRDFIKDAAWAGVLAAAAPSLAACAPKAEESKAARLAATLPYRPDGTFTLVQFTDTHYIAGDPRSARALECVKEALEGVKPDLVIHTGDIVFGKPDLESAKEILTPLAESGIPWAVALGNHDSQFGSSRDQMYSLIRSLPGCLNTEPAPAVYGCSNDAIGLEGADGPDRVFYLFDSMDAVKLKGLGDAHCYDYIRSSQLDWYKQISVQLADGNGGEPVPALAFFHIPLREIERALLEAPNRFLVGNNCEEPCPSRVNSGLFGLFLEREDVQAVVTGHDHDCDYVLRGETGVYFIYGRFSGCDTVYNHLGREGVSDQKVSGCRVFQFRKGEPGFRTWVRLLGGEKQQVLDLI
;
A
#
# COMPACT_ATOMS: atom_id res chain seq x y z
N MET A 1 -50.59 -13.05 11.05
CA MET A 1 -51.09 -11.66 11.00
C MET A 1 -50.40 -10.97 9.83
N LYS A 2 -51.18 -10.53 8.82
CA LYS A 2 -50.72 -10.06 7.53
C LYS A 2 -50.32 -8.58 7.64
N ARG A 3 -49.11 -8.24 7.18
CA ARG A 3 -48.66 -6.85 6.95
C ARG A 3 -49.39 -6.29 5.71
N ARG A 4 -50.51 -5.62 5.92
CA ARG A 4 -51.17 -4.70 4.96
C ARG A 4 -52.29 -4.03 5.72
N ASP A 5 -52.12 -2.71 6.00
CA ASP A 5 -53.17 -1.72 6.24
C ASP A 5 -52.57 -0.55 7.04
N PHE A 6 -51.85 0.32 6.36
CA PHE A 6 -51.51 1.65 6.91
C PHE A 6 -51.19 2.63 5.75
N ILE A 7 -52.15 2.84 4.90
CA ILE A 7 -52.24 4.03 4.05
C ILE A 7 -53.71 4.20 3.67
N LYS A 8 -54.42 5.03 4.40
CA LYS A 8 -55.57 5.79 3.92
C LYS A 8 -55.84 6.95 4.88
N ASP A 9 -56.16 8.09 4.24
CA ASP A 9 -56.73 9.32 4.77
C ASP A 9 -55.83 10.37 5.39
N ALA A 10 -55.42 11.34 4.54
CA ALA A 10 -55.65 12.75 4.81
C ALA A 10 -55.42 13.59 3.56
N ALA A 11 -56.50 13.83 2.81
CA ALA A 11 -56.57 14.94 1.87
C ALA A 11 -56.84 16.23 2.68
N TRP A 12 -55.95 17.24 2.50
CA TRP A 12 -56.25 18.64 2.78
C TRP A 12 -55.77 19.53 1.62
N ALA A 13 -56.73 20.04 0.89
CA ALA A 13 -56.52 21.13 -0.04
C ALA A 13 -56.43 22.44 0.73
N GLY A 14 -55.41 23.23 0.44
CA GLY A 14 -55.26 24.60 0.93
C GLY A 14 -54.32 25.35 0.02
N VAL A 15 -54.93 26.06 -0.96
CA VAL A 15 -54.23 27.06 -1.79
C VAL A 15 -53.94 28.30 -0.94
N LEU A 16 -52.64 28.63 -0.79
CA LEU A 16 -52.20 29.96 -0.43
C LEU A 16 -50.98 30.32 -1.29
N ALA A 17 -51.25 31.19 -2.26
CA ALA A 17 -50.21 31.90 -2.98
C ALA A 17 -49.56 32.91 -2.05
N ALA A 18 -48.30 32.74 -1.73
CA ALA A 18 -47.46 33.75 -1.10
C ALA A 18 -46.17 33.88 -1.89
N ALA A 19 -45.88 35.10 -2.31
CA ALA A 19 -44.70 35.51 -3.05
C ALA A 19 -43.41 35.06 -2.32
N ALA A 20 -42.58 34.23 -2.94
CA ALA A 20 -41.26 33.91 -2.47
C ALA A 20 -40.27 35.03 -2.82
N PRO A 21 -39.52 35.57 -1.86
CA PRO A 21 -38.36 36.37 -2.21
C PRO A 21 -37.29 35.41 -2.80
N SER A 22 -36.74 35.80 -3.93
CA SER A 22 -35.59 35.10 -4.53
C SER A 22 -34.39 35.20 -3.61
N LEU A 23 -34.17 34.18 -2.81
CA LEU A 23 -32.87 33.90 -2.18
C LEU A 23 -31.99 33.39 -3.30
N ALA A 24 -31.19 34.28 -3.90
CA ALA A 24 -29.99 33.88 -4.63
C ALA A 24 -29.09 33.21 -3.59
N ALA A 25 -29.20 31.87 -3.53
CA ALA A 25 -28.23 31.08 -2.81
C ALA A 25 -26.87 31.31 -3.50
N CYS A 26 -25.97 32.03 -2.81
CA CYS A 26 -24.55 31.90 -3.09
C CYS A 26 -24.20 30.40 -2.89
N ALA A 27 -24.21 29.64 -3.97
CA ALA A 27 -23.52 28.40 -4.01
C ALA A 27 -22.05 28.70 -3.63
N PRO A 28 -21.48 28.04 -2.61
CA PRO A 28 -20.05 28.16 -2.40
C PRO A 28 -19.40 27.79 -3.73
N LYS A 29 -18.49 28.66 -4.24
CA LYS A 29 -17.59 28.29 -5.32
C LYS A 29 -16.96 26.98 -4.87
N ALA A 30 -17.26 25.91 -5.58
CA ALA A 30 -16.48 24.69 -5.47
C ALA A 30 -15.03 25.15 -5.70
N GLU A 31 -14.20 25.09 -4.65
CA GLU A 31 -12.76 25.09 -4.85
C GLU A 31 -12.53 23.98 -5.87
N GLU A 32 -11.95 24.34 -7.02
CA GLU A 32 -11.47 23.34 -7.97
C GLU A 32 -10.56 22.41 -7.18
N SER A 33 -11.08 21.25 -6.81
CA SER A 33 -10.27 20.21 -6.20
C SER A 33 -9.16 19.94 -7.22
N LYS A 34 -7.91 20.22 -6.86
CA LYS A 34 -6.79 19.82 -7.71
C LYS A 34 -7.02 18.37 -8.07
N ALA A 35 -7.26 18.11 -9.37
CA ALA A 35 -7.54 16.78 -9.87
C ALA A 35 -6.49 15.81 -9.26
N ALA A 36 -6.95 14.72 -8.71
CA ALA A 36 -6.06 13.69 -8.19
C ALA A 36 -5.16 13.24 -9.35
N ARG A 37 -3.84 13.22 -9.14
CA ARG A 37 -2.85 13.00 -10.19
C ARG A 37 -1.81 11.98 -9.76
N LEU A 38 -1.17 11.37 -10.75
CA LEU A 38 0.00 10.53 -10.53
C LEU A 38 1.18 11.39 -10.00
N ALA A 39 1.92 10.86 -9.04
CA ALA A 39 3.15 11.45 -8.53
C ALA A 39 4.24 11.46 -9.62
N ALA A 40 4.30 10.39 -10.42
CA ALA A 40 5.20 10.23 -11.55
C ALA A 40 4.61 9.25 -12.56
N THR A 41 5.11 9.30 -13.80
CA THR A 41 4.95 8.24 -14.79
C THR A 41 6.34 7.81 -15.24
N LEU A 42 6.65 6.53 -15.13
CA LEU A 42 7.98 5.98 -15.38
C LEU A 42 8.01 5.19 -16.70
N PRO A 43 9.07 5.29 -17.48
CA PRO A 43 9.20 4.56 -18.73
C PRO A 43 9.57 3.08 -18.50
N TYR A 44 9.13 2.21 -19.39
CA TYR A 44 9.71 0.88 -19.53
C TYR A 44 11.13 0.94 -20.07
N ARG A 45 11.93 -0.07 -19.79
CA ARG A 45 13.23 -0.26 -20.47
C ARG A 45 13.02 -0.44 -21.98
N PRO A 46 14.07 -0.25 -22.79
CA PRO A 46 13.97 -0.44 -24.24
C PRO A 46 13.51 -1.84 -24.69
N ASP A 47 13.71 -2.87 -23.85
CA ASP A 47 13.24 -4.24 -24.10
C ASP A 47 11.78 -4.47 -23.66
N GLY A 48 11.08 -3.42 -23.24
CA GLY A 48 9.69 -3.47 -22.77
C GLY A 48 9.52 -4.03 -21.36
N THR A 49 10.59 -4.26 -20.61
CA THR A 49 10.51 -4.73 -19.22
C THR A 49 10.52 -3.58 -18.23
N PHE A 50 9.95 -3.81 -17.03
CA PHE A 50 10.05 -2.93 -15.87
C PHE A 50 10.18 -3.78 -14.62
N THR A 51 11.14 -3.48 -13.76
CA THR A 51 11.41 -4.24 -12.54
C THR A 51 11.23 -3.35 -11.32
N LEU A 52 10.35 -3.76 -10.41
CA LEU A 52 10.09 -3.11 -9.13
C LEU A 52 10.62 -3.99 -7.99
N VAL A 53 11.31 -3.38 -7.03
CA VAL A 53 11.69 -4.03 -5.76
C VAL A 53 10.84 -3.45 -4.64
N GLN A 54 10.23 -4.33 -3.85
CA GLN A 54 9.60 -3.99 -2.58
C GLN A 54 10.54 -4.36 -1.44
N PHE A 55 10.87 -3.37 -0.60
CA PHE A 55 11.39 -3.56 0.75
C PHE A 55 10.26 -3.35 1.76
N THR A 56 10.35 -4.00 2.91
CA THR A 56 9.41 -3.83 4.02
C THR A 56 10.07 -4.25 5.33
N ASP A 57 9.58 -3.74 6.44
CA ASP A 57 9.98 -4.20 7.78
C ASP A 57 11.50 -4.23 7.96
N THR A 58 12.16 -3.12 7.61
CA THR A 58 13.62 -2.99 7.70
C THR A 58 14.07 -2.82 9.15
N HIS A 59 13.26 -2.15 9.99
CA HIS A 59 13.45 -1.99 11.42
C HIS A 59 14.87 -1.53 11.80
N TYR A 60 15.39 -0.58 11.04
CA TYR A 60 16.76 -0.10 11.18
C TYR A 60 16.93 0.79 12.42
N ILE A 61 18.05 0.65 13.09
CA ILE A 61 18.47 1.49 14.21
C ILE A 61 19.91 1.93 13.98
N ALA A 62 20.13 3.23 13.79
CA ALA A 62 21.45 3.80 13.57
C ALA A 62 22.39 3.53 14.76
N GLY A 63 23.61 3.11 14.48
CA GLY A 63 24.58 2.75 15.49
C GLY A 63 24.35 1.40 16.18
N ASP A 64 23.27 0.68 15.91
CA ASP A 64 23.04 -0.66 16.42
C ASP A 64 23.67 -1.71 15.49
N PRO A 65 24.65 -2.51 15.95
CA PRO A 65 25.31 -3.50 15.11
C PRO A 65 24.36 -4.58 14.56
N ARG A 66 23.22 -4.82 15.22
CA ARG A 66 22.19 -5.74 14.73
C ARG A 66 21.56 -5.27 13.42
N SER A 67 21.59 -3.97 13.16
CA SER A 67 21.02 -3.38 11.93
C SER A 67 21.93 -3.52 10.69
N ALA A 68 23.18 -3.90 10.85
CA ALA A 68 24.15 -3.90 9.75
C ALA A 68 23.71 -4.74 8.54
N ARG A 69 23.13 -5.92 8.79
CA ARG A 69 22.64 -6.81 7.72
C ARG A 69 21.44 -6.28 6.97
N ALA A 70 20.62 -5.41 7.58
CA ALA A 70 19.53 -4.74 6.88
C ALA A 70 20.08 -3.79 5.81
N LEU A 71 21.09 -3.01 6.15
CA LEU A 71 21.76 -2.12 5.21
C LEU A 71 22.47 -2.89 4.08
N GLU A 72 23.10 -4.03 4.41
CA GLU A 72 23.70 -4.93 3.42
C GLU A 72 22.64 -5.49 2.47
N CYS A 73 21.48 -5.93 3.00
CA CYS A 73 20.37 -6.45 2.22
C CYS A 73 19.87 -5.43 1.18
N VAL A 74 19.67 -4.16 1.60
CA VAL A 74 19.23 -3.10 0.68
C VAL A 74 20.27 -2.87 -0.41
N LYS A 75 21.55 -2.70 -0.07
CA LYS A 75 22.63 -2.45 -1.03
C LYS A 75 22.77 -3.60 -2.05
N GLU A 76 22.83 -4.83 -1.55
CA GLU A 76 23.00 -6.01 -2.40
C GLU A 76 21.78 -6.22 -3.33
N ALA A 77 20.57 -5.95 -2.84
CA ALA A 77 19.38 -6.04 -3.68
C ALA A 77 19.39 -5.00 -4.82
N LEU A 78 19.78 -3.75 -4.54
CA LEU A 78 19.89 -2.71 -5.56
C LEU A 78 20.93 -3.09 -6.63
N GLU A 79 22.11 -3.56 -6.23
CA GLU A 79 23.17 -3.97 -7.13
C GLU A 79 22.81 -5.22 -7.96
N GLY A 80 22.19 -6.21 -7.32
CA GLY A 80 21.90 -7.50 -7.92
C GLY A 80 20.64 -7.53 -8.79
N VAL A 81 19.63 -6.70 -8.47
CA VAL A 81 18.37 -6.62 -9.24
C VAL A 81 18.42 -5.49 -10.26
N LYS A 82 19.04 -4.36 -9.93
CA LYS A 82 19.02 -3.13 -10.74
C LYS A 82 17.59 -2.71 -11.08
N PRO A 83 16.73 -2.44 -10.10
CA PRO A 83 15.32 -2.14 -10.34
C PRO A 83 15.14 -0.80 -11.04
N ASP A 84 13.96 -0.61 -11.65
CA ASP A 84 13.51 0.65 -12.26
C ASP A 84 12.73 1.50 -11.26
N LEU A 85 12.21 0.87 -10.18
CA LEU A 85 11.49 1.49 -9.08
C LEU A 85 11.72 0.69 -7.81
N VAL A 86 11.83 1.39 -6.68
CA VAL A 86 11.76 0.77 -5.36
C VAL A 86 10.54 1.31 -4.61
N ILE A 87 9.75 0.43 -4.01
CA ILE A 87 8.69 0.79 -3.07
C ILE A 87 9.03 0.18 -1.70
N HIS A 88 9.11 1.01 -0.67
CA HIS A 88 9.22 0.55 0.71
C HIS A 88 7.84 0.60 1.37
N THR A 89 7.34 -0.54 1.83
CA THR A 89 6.01 -0.66 2.44
C THR A 89 6.05 -0.53 3.96
N GLY A 90 6.94 0.34 4.48
CA GLY A 90 6.89 0.79 5.87
C GLY A 90 7.69 -0.04 6.86
N ASP A 91 7.64 0.42 8.11
CA ASP A 91 8.46 -0.07 9.23
C ASP A 91 9.96 0.00 8.88
N ILE A 92 10.35 1.22 8.47
CA ILE A 92 11.72 1.55 8.10
C ILE A 92 12.63 1.52 9.32
N VAL A 93 12.13 2.04 10.46
CA VAL A 93 12.89 2.20 11.70
C VAL A 93 12.22 1.48 12.87
N PHE A 94 13.04 1.07 13.88
CA PHE A 94 12.55 0.41 15.10
C PHE A 94 13.23 0.91 16.37
N GLY A 95 13.60 2.17 16.43
CA GLY A 95 14.27 2.72 17.61
C GLY A 95 14.79 4.14 17.39
N LYS A 96 15.39 4.68 18.45
CA LYS A 96 16.09 5.95 18.40
C LYS A 96 17.56 5.76 18.04
N PRO A 97 18.16 6.71 17.35
CA PRO A 97 17.59 7.97 16.79
C PRO A 97 16.81 7.69 15.49
N ASP A 98 15.52 7.95 15.48
CA ASP A 98 14.61 7.53 14.40
C ASP A 98 14.86 8.25 13.05
N LEU A 99 14.96 9.56 13.02
CA LEU A 99 15.22 10.32 11.78
C LEU A 99 16.61 10.01 11.21
N GLU A 100 17.62 9.84 12.06
CA GLU A 100 18.97 9.46 11.64
C GLU A 100 18.96 8.03 11.08
N SER A 101 18.26 7.12 11.75
CA SER A 101 18.07 5.75 11.29
C SER A 101 17.40 5.68 9.93
N ALA A 102 16.31 6.43 9.73
CA ALA A 102 15.64 6.50 8.44
C ALA A 102 16.55 7.07 7.34
N LYS A 103 17.27 8.14 7.64
CA LYS A 103 18.21 8.72 6.69
C LYS A 103 19.32 7.74 6.31
N GLU A 104 19.89 7.03 7.28
CA GLU A 104 21.01 6.11 7.05
C GLU A 104 20.58 4.92 6.18
N ILE A 105 19.46 4.27 6.50
CA ILE A 105 18.99 3.11 5.74
C ILE A 105 18.45 3.46 4.36
N LEU A 106 17.92 4.67 4.16
CA LEU A 106 17.43 5.14 2.87
C LEU A 106 18.53 5.80 2.01
N THR A 107 19.69 6.07 2.56
CA THR A 107 20.84 6.64 1.81
C THR A 107 21.20 5.81 0.56
N PRO A 108 21.27 4.47 0.58
CA PRO A 108 21.54 3.70 -0.62
C PRO A 108 20.50 3.91 -1.73
N LEU A 109 19.21 4.10 -1.39
CA LEU A 109 18.18 4.45 -2.37
C LEU A 109 18.42 5.84 -2.96
N ALA A 110 18.66 6.82 -2.09
CA ALA A 110 18.90 8.21 -2.49
C ALA A 110 20.15 8.38 -3.40
N GLU A 111 21.17 7.56 -3.20
CA GLU A 111 22.43 7.61 -3.95
C GLU A 111 22.41 6.74 -5.22
N SER A 112 21.46 5.81 -5.34
CA SER A 112 21.39 4.85 -6.45
C SER A 112 21.02 5.48 -7.79
N GLY A 113 20.38 6.65 -7.78
CA GLY A 113 19.74 7.24 -8.96
C GLY A 113 18.47 6.54 -9.43
N ILE A 114 18.04 5.50 -8.73
CA ILE A 114 16.77 4.77 -8.98
C ILE A 114 15.63 5.55 -8.32
N PRO A 115 14.50 5.81 -8.99
CA PRO A 115 13.32 6.38 -8.35
C PRO A 115 12.77 5.43 -7.28
N TRP A 116 12.29 6.01 -6.18
CA TRP A 116 11.73 5.22 -5.08
C TRP A 116 10.62 5.96 -4.35
N ALA A 117 9.75 5.22 -3.65
CA ALA A 117 8.67 5.75 -2.85
C ALA A 117 8.44 4.91 -1.60
N VAL A 118 7.74 5.49 -0.61
CA VAL A 118 7.42 4.86 0.67
C VAL A 118 5.93 4.95 0.95
N ALA A 119 5.33 3.85 1.40
CA ALA A 119 4.12 3.82 2.19
C ALA A 119 4.53 3.54 3.64
N LEU A 120 4.35 4.49 4.56
CA LEU A 120 4.84 4.37 5.93
C LEU A 120 4.14 3.24 6.70
N GLY A 121 4.89 2.57 7.59
CA GLY A 121 4.40 1.57 8.51
C GLY A 121 4.00 2.16 9.88
N ASN A 122 3.59 1.31 10.80
CA ASN A 122 3.14 1.74 12.11
C ASN A 122 4.29 2.16 13.03
N HIS A 123 5.48 1.58 12.86
CA HIS A 123 6.62 1.93 13.70
C HIS A 123 7.31 3.24 13.29
N ASP A 124 7.08 3.75 12.08
CA ASP A 124 7.77 4.93 11.55
C ASP A 124 7.44 6.25 12.27
N SER A 125 6.51 6.24 13.24
CA SER A 125 6.17 7.41 14.06
C SER A 125 6.16 7.13 15.58
N GLN A 126 6.77 6.03 16.05
CA GLN A 126 6.68 5.61 17.45
C GLN A 126 7.90 5.99 18.30
N PHE A 127 8.99 6.45 17.70
CA PHE A 127 10.27 6.59 18.40
C PHE A 127 10.71 8.04 18.67
N GLY A 128 9.83 9.01 18.50
CA GLY A 128 10.08 10.39 18.90
C GLY A 128 9.66 11.42 17.87
N SER A 129 9.88 11.15 16.60
CA SER A 129 9.41 12.01 15.52
C SER A 129 7.93 11.75 15.20
N SER A 130 7.23 12.80 14.79
CA SER A 130 5.88 12.61 14.25
C SER A 130 5.93 11.97 12.85
N ARG A 131 4.81 11.41 12.42
CA ARG A 131 4.66 10.86 11.08
C ARG A 131 4.97 11.89 9.99
N ASP A 132 4.52 13.13 10.17
CA ASP A 132 4.81 14.24 9.25
C ASP A 132 6.30 14.59 9.20
N GLN A 133 7.02 14.56 10.33
CA GLN A 133 8.45 14.79 10.38
C GLN A 133 9.23 13.70 9.66
N MET A 134 8.87 12.43 9.89
CA MET A 134 9.45 11.29 9.19
C MET A 134 9.21 11.38 7.70
N TYR A 135 7.98 11.63 7.29
CA TYR A 135 7.63 11.75 5.88
C TYR A 135 8.29 12.95 5.19
N SER A 136 8.40 14.08 5.88
CA SER A 136 9.12 15.25 5.36
C SER A 136 10.60 14.98 5.14
N LEU A 137 11.26 14.25 6.06
CA LEU A 137 12.63 13.79 5.86
C LEU A 137 12.74 12.91 4.62
N ILE A 138 11.89 11.88 4.52
CA ILE A 138 11.89 10.92 3.40
C ILE A 138 11.75 11.64 2.06
N ARG A 139 10.79 12.54 1.94
CA ARG A 139 10.56 13.32 0.73
C ARG A 139 11.71 14.27 0.36
N SER A 140 12.51 14.67 1.33
CA SER A 140 13.67 15.53 1.09
C SER A 140 14.87 14.80 0.47
N LEU A 141 14.84 13.47 0.48
CA LEU A 141 15.95 12.66 -0.04
C LEU A 141 15.89 12.55 -1.58
N PRO A 142 17.04 12.55 -2.26
CA PRO A 142 17.10 12.44 -3.71
C PRO A 142 16.40 11.18 -4.25
N GLY A 143 15.72 11.31 -5.38
CA GLY A 143 15.04 10.19 -6.06
C GLY A 143 13.71 9.77 -5.45
N CYS A 144 13.31 10.35 -4.31
CA CYS A 144 12.01 10.07 -3.70
C CYS A 144 10.87 10.65 -4.55
N LEU A 145 9.89 9.82 -4.88
CA LEU A 145 8.72 10.20 -5.69
C LEU A 145 7.51 10.62 -4.85
N ASN A 146 7.55 10.42 -3.54
CA ASN A 146 6.45 10.81 -2.68
C ASN A 146 6.15 12.31 -2.75
N THR A 147 4.87 12.65 -2.84
CA THR A 147 4.40 14.02 -3.03
C THR A 147 4.03 14.71 -1.71
N GLU A 148 3.76 16.00 -1.76
CA GLU A 148 3.18 16.71 -0.61
C GLU A 148 1.84 16.10 -0.25
N PRO A 149 1.58 15.78 1.04
CA PRO A 149 0.30 15.22 1.46
C PRO A 149 -0.86 16.11 1.02
N ALA A 150 -1.88 15.50 0.42
CA ALA A 150 -3.08 16.22 0.06
C ALA A 150 -3.90 16.54 1.32
N PRO A 151 -4.21 17.80 1.65
CA PRO A 151 -4.85 18.17 2.92
C PRO A 151 -6.19 17.49 3.18
N ALA A 152 -6.89 17.06 2.12
CA ALA A 152 -8.19 16.40 2.22
C ALA A 152 -8.08 14.87 2.37
N VAL A 153 -6.88 14.29 2.25
CA VAL A 153 -6.65 12.84 2.31
C VAL A 153 -5.97 12.50 3.64
N TYR A 154 -6.55 11.55 4.36
CA TYR A 154 -6.01 11.12 5.64
C TYR A 154 -4.68 10.39 5.48
N GLY A 155 -3.74 10.65 6.39
CA GLY A 155 -2.37 10.15 6.30
C GLY A 155 -1.50 11.01 5.39
N CYS A 156 -0.23 10.66 5.27
CA CYS A 156 0.74 11.44 4.50
C CYS A 156 1.32 10.70 3.29
N SER A 157 1.52 9.39 3.37
CA SER A 157 2.16 8.59 2.31
C SER A 157 1.14 7.94 1.34
N ASN A 158 0.26 8.79 0.76
CA ASN A 158 -0.69 8.36 -0.25
C ASN A 158 -0.25 8.90 -1.61
N ASP A 159 0.19 8.01 -2.50
CA ASP A 159 0.69 8.36 -3.83
C ASP A 159 0.25 7.34 -4.89
N ALA A 160 0.28 7.74 -6.15
CA ALA A 160 0.05 6.86 -7.28
C ALA A 160 1.15 7.08 -8.32
N ILE A 161 1.75 6.00 -8.81
CA ILE A 161 2.85 6.01 -9.77
C ILE A 161 2.41 5.20 -10.99
N GLY A 162 2.49 5.80 -12.18
CA GLY A 162 2.14 5.14 -13.44
C GLY A 162 3.35 4.55 -14.17
N LEU A 163 3.12 3.56 -15.01
CA LEU A 163 4.04 3.15 -16.07
C LEU A 163 3.55 3.64 -17.43
N GLU A 164 4.46 4.09 -18.26
CA GLU A 164 4.16 4.72 -19.54
C GLU A 164 3.59 3.73 -20.57
N GLY A 165 2.34 3.91 -20.95
CA GLY A 165 1.70 3.21 -22.07
C GLY A 165 1.82 3.96 -23.39
N ALA A 166 0.96 3.66 -24.36
CA ALA A 166 0.90 4.34 -25.65
C ALA A 166 0.11 5.67 -25.57
N ASP A 167 -1.04 5.61 -24.92
CA ASP A 167 -2.00 6.74 -24.87
C ASP A 167 -2.27 7.20 -23.42
N GLY A 168 -1.50 6.74 -22.46
CA GLY A 168 -1.63 7.00 -21.04
C GLY A 168 -0.90 5.92 -20.25
N PRO A 169 -1.01 5.88 -18.91
CA PRO A 169 -0.42 4.79 -18.13
C PRO A 169 -1.05 3.44 -18.48
N ASP A 170 -0.22 2.42 -18.70
CA ASP A 170 -0.68 1.05 -18.91
C ASP A 170 -0.69 0.23 -17.61
N ARG A 171 -0.17 0.80 -16.52
CA ARG A 171 -0.19 0.22 -15.18
C ARG A 171 -0.03 1.30 -14.11
N VAL A 172 -0.59 1.05 -12.92
CA VAL A 172 -0.49 1.99 -11.80
C VAL A 172 -0.11 1.25 -10.51
N PHE A 173 0.72 1.89 -9.69
CA PHE A 173 1.05 1.50 -8.33
C PHE A 173 0.44 2.52 -7.37
N TYR A 174 -0.57 2.11 -6.63
CA TYR A 174 -1.18 2.92 -5.56
C TYR A 174 -0.46 2.65 -4.25
N LEU A 175 -0.03 3.69 -3.57
CA LEU A 175 0.51 3.64 -2.21
C LEU A 175 -0.53 4.22 -1.26
N PHE A 176 -0.82 3.52 -0.17
CA PHE A 176 -1.72 4.01 0.87
C PHE A 176 -1.01 4.10 2.20
N ASP A 177 -1.26 5.17 2.93
CA ASP A 177 -0.85 5.29 4.32
C ASP A 177 -1.83 4.50 5.20
N SER A 178 -1.40 3.34 5.70
CA SER A 178 -2.20 2.51 6.61
C SER A 178 -2.12 2.96 8.07
N MET A 179 -1.35 4.02 8.34
CA MET A 179 -1.21 4.64 9.65
C MET A 179 -0.53 3.73 10.71
N ASP A 180 -0.86 3.97 11.99
CA ASP A 180 -0.28 3.28 13.16
C ASP A 180 -1.38 2.58 13.95
N ALA A 181 -1.79 3.15 15.06
CA ALA A 181 -2.81 2.61 15.96
C ALA A 181 -3.93 3.62 16.17
N VAL A 182 -5.13 3.13 16.43
CA VAL A 182 -6.29 3.95 16.69
C VAL A 182 -7.03 3.49 17.95
N LYS A 183 -7.54 4.45 18.72
CA LYS A 183 -8.47 4.18 19.81
C LYS A 183 -9.90 4.24 19.27
N LEU A 184 -10.60 3.14 19.31
CA LEU A 184 -11.98 3.04 18.86
C LEU A 184 -12.93 2.99 20.04
N LYS A 185 -13.97 3.85 20.00
CA LYS A 185 -15.03 3.84 21.01
C LYS A 185 -15.69 2.45 21.06
N GLY A 186 -15.75 1.87 22.24
CA GLY A 186 -16.35 0.54 22.45
C GLY A 186 -15.38 -0.63 22.48
N LEU A 187 -14.13 -0.45 22.09
CA LEU A 187 -13.08 -1.47 22.23
C LEU A 187 -12.25 -1.31 23.52
N GLY A 188 -12.53 -0.28 24.35
CA GLY A 188 -11.74 0.00 25.55
C GLY A 188 -10.29 0.31 25.21
N ASP A 189 -9.36 -0.25 26.00
CA ASP A 189 -7.92 -0.09 25.80
C ASP A 189 -7.30 -1.20 24.91
N ALA A 190 -8.13 -1.99 24.21
CA ALA A 190 -7.62 -2.98 23.32
C ALA A 190 -6.83 -2.34 22.17
N HIS A 191 -5.64 -2.87 21.91
CA HIS A 191 -4.84 -2.44 20.77
C HIS A 191 -5.61 -2.65 19.46
N CYS A 192 -5.63 -1.65 18.61
CA CYS A 192 -6.23 -1.71 17.29
C CYS A 192 -5.36 -0.92 16.32
N TYR A 193 -4.89 -1.58 15.28
CA TYR A 193 -4.27 -0.88 14.16
C TYR A 193 -5.28 0.02 13.47
N ASP A 194 -4.80 1.14 12.94
CA ASP A 194 -5.63 2.07 12.18
C ASP A 194 -6.05 1.43 10.85
N TYR A 195 -6.90 2.10 10.08
CA TYR A 195 -7.48 1.59 8.84
C TYR A 195 -7.49 2.69 7.77
N ILE A 196 -7.53 2.29 6.51
CA ILE A 196 -7.65 3.21 5.38
C ILE A 196 -8.99 3.94 5.48
N ARG A 197 -8.96 5.27 5.52
CA ARG A 197 -10.13 6.13 5.75
C ARG A 197 -10.89 6.42 4.46
N SER A 198 -12.15 6.87 4.61
CA SER A 198 -13.01 7.23 3.48
C SER A 198 -12.38 8.25 2.53
N SER A 199 -11.65 9.23 3.05
CA SER A 199 -10.95 10.22 2.22
C SER A 199 -9.86 9.60 1.33
N GLN A 200 -9.21 8.52 1.77
CA GLN A 200 -8.25 7.76 0.98
C GLN A 200 -8.98 6.91 -0.09
N LEU A 201 -10.15 6.36 0.25
CA LEU A 201 -11.01 5.66 -0.72
C LEU A 201 -11.47 6.62 -1.83
N ASP A 202 -11.92 7.82 -1.45
CA ASP A 202 -12.36 8.85 -2.40
C ASP A 202 -11.20 9.29 -3.29
N TRP A 203 -10.01 9.47 -2.73
CA TRP A 203 -8.78 9.79 -3.47
C TRP A 203 -8.42 8.72 -4.50
N TYR A 204 -8.38 7.46 -4.09
CA TYR A 204 -8.14 6.34 -4.99
C TYR A 204 -9.19 6.27 -6.09
N LYS A 205 -10.48 6.34 -5.74
CA LYS A 205 -11.59 6.29 -6.70
C LYS A 205 -11.48 7.38 -7.75
N GLN A 206 -11.11 8.61 -7.35
CA GLN A 206 -10.94 9.72 -8.29
C GLN A 206 -9.83 9.43 -9.31
N ILE A 207 -8.67 8.92 -8.88
CA ILE A 207 -7.57 8.58 -9.79
C ILE A 207 -8.00 7.43 -10.71
N SER A 208 -8.54 6.35 -10.16
CA SER A 208 -8.97 5.16 -10.91
C SER A 208 -10.01 5.52 -11.99
N VAL A 209 -11.00 6.38 -11.66
CA VAL A 209 -11.99 6.86 -12.63
C VAL A 209 -11.33 7.68 -13.74
N GLN A 210 -10.48 8.66 -13.38
CA GLN A 210 -9.80 9.51 -14.38
C GLN A 210 -8.91 8.70 -15.33
N LEU A 211 -8.23 7.67 -14.81
CA LEU A 211 -7.41 6.80 -15.63
C LEU A 211 -8.23 5.92 -16.56
N ALA A 212 -9.32 5.36 -16.08
CA ALA A 212 -10.24 4.59 -16.91
C ALA A 212 -10.88 5.46 -18.00
N ASP A 213 -11.32 6.68 -17.67
CA ASP A 213 -11.87 7.63 -18.65
C ASP A 213 -10.84 7.96 -19.75
N GLY A 214 -9.56 8.13 -19.36
CA GLY A 214 -8.45 8.33 -20.30
C GLY A 214 -8.09 7.07 -21.11
N ASN A 215 -8.50 5.89 -20.65
CA ASN A 215 -8.23 4.57 -21.26
C ASN A 215 -9.48 4.00 -21.99
N GLY A 216 -10.33 4.87 -22.49
CA GLY A 216 -11.51 4.46 -23.26
C GLY A 216 -12.62 3.81 -22.40
N GLY A 217 -12.60 4.00 -21.11
CA GLY A 217 -13.54 3.43 -20.14
C GLY A 217 -13.05 2.13 -19.49
N GLU A 218 -11.95 1.55 -19.97
CA GLU A 218 -11.39 0.29 -19.44
C GLU A 218 -10.48 0.56 -18.23
N PRO A 219 -10.54 -0.30 -17.18
CA PRO A 219 -9.67 -0.18 -16.03
C PRO A 219 -8.19 -0.28 -16.41
N VAL A 220 -7.35 0.55 -15.80
CA VAL A 220 -5.89 0.44 -15.95
C VAL A 220 -5.36 -0.53 -14.90
N PRO A 221 -4.70 -1.63 -15.27
CA PRO A 221 -4.19 -2.61 -14.31
C PRO A 221 -3.33 -1.98 -13.22
N ALA A 222 -3.54 -2.37 -11.96
CA ALA A 222 -2.88 -1.75 -10.84
C ALA A 222 -2.45 -2.76 -9.75
N LEU A 223 -1.46 -2.35 -8.93
CA LEU A 223 -1.13 -2.97 -7.66
C LEU A 223 -1.27 -1.93 -6.55
N ALA A 224 -1.80 -2.34 -5.39
CA ALA A 224 -1.93 -1.49 -4.22
C ALA A 224 -0.90 -1.88 -3.15
N PHE A 225 -0.09 -0.90 -2.69
CA PHE A 225 0.98 -1.06 -1.71
C PHE A 225 0.64 -0.31 -0.43
N PHE A 226 0.68 -0.99 0.69
CA PHE A 226 0.55 -0.39 2.03
C PHE A 226 1.15 -1.35 3.07
N HIS A 227 1.29 -0.89 4.31
CA HIS A 227 1.96 -1.68 5.34
C HIS A 227 1.04 -2.70 6.01
N ILE A 228 0.00 -2.22 6.73
CA ILE A 228 -0.91 -3.06 7.50
C ILE A 228 -1.92 -3.73 6.57
N PRO A 229 -2.06 -5.07 6.59
CA PRO A 229 -2.92 -5.80 5.67
C PRO A 229 -4.41 -5.48 5.83
N LEU A 230 -5.20 -5.76 4.79
CA LEU A 230 -6.65 -5.69 4.84
C LEU A 230 -7.24 -6.93 5.52
N ARG A 231 -8.37 -6.79 6.17
CA ARG A 231 -9.06 -7.89 6.87
C ARG A 231 -9.47 -9.04 5.97
N GLU A 232 -9.67 -8.79 4.70
CA GLU A 232 -10.04 -9.81 3.71
C GLU A 232 -9.01 -10.93 3.59
N ILE A 233 -7.76 -10.68 4.01
CA ILE A 233 -6.70 -11.70 4.03
C ILE A 233 -7.01 -12.82 5.03
N GLU A 234 -7.65 -12.51 6.17
CA GLU A 234 -8.03 -13.50 7.18
C GLU A 234 -8.99 -14.53 6.56
N ARG A 235 -10.01 -14.05 5.82
CA ARG A 235 -10.96 -14.90 5.13
C ARG A 235 -10.29 -15.68 3.98
N ALA A 236 -9.46 -15.01 3.19
CA ALA A 236 -8.75 -15.66 2.09
C ALA A 236 -7.87 -16.81 2.58
N LEU A 237 -7.23 -16.70 3.74
CA LEU A 237 -6.45 -17.77 4.37
C LEU A 237 -7.31 -18.92 4.86
N LEU A 238 -8.48 -18.67 5.44
CA LEU A 238 -9.40 -19.73 5.87
C LEU A 238 -9.90 -20.59 4.69
N GLU A 239 -10.01 -19.99 3.53
CA GLU A 239 -10.43 -20.64 2.29
C GLU A 239 -9.25 -21.22 1.49
N ALA A 240 -8.05 -21.09 2.02
CA ALA A 240 -6.78 -21.19 1.30
C ALA A 240 -6.30 -22.57 0.83
N PRO A 241 -6.73 -23.75 1.29
CA PRO A 241 -6.03 -24.98 0.92
C PRO A 241 -5.79 -25.15 -0.58
N ASN A 242 -6.64 -24.53 -1.41
CA ASN A 242 -6.57 -24.60 -2.87
C ASN A 242 -6.14 -23.26 -3.54
N ARG A 243 -5.84 -22.22 -2.74
CA ARG A 243 -5.56 -20.87 -3.25
C ARG A 243 -4.21 -20.31 -2.84
N PHE A 244 -3.57 -20.94 -1.85
CA PHE A 244 -2.22 -20.62 -1.45
C PHE A 244 -1.27 -21.08 -2.55
N LEU A 245 -0.56 -20.14 -3.15
CA LEU A 245 0.29 -20.44 -4.29
C LEU A 245 1.69 -20.83 -3.83
N VAL A 246 2.33 -20.00 -3.02
CA VAL A 246 3.70 -20.23 -2.54
C VAL A 246 4.06 -19.29 -1.41
N GLY A 247 5.01 -19.67 -0.59
CA GLY A 247 5.65 -18.83 0.42
C GLY A 247 5.41 -19.32 1.85
N ASN A 248 5.79 -18.48 2.79
CA ASN A 248 5.72 -18.76 4.21
C ASN A 248 4.55 -18.02 4.85
N ASN A 249 3.74 -18.75 5.62
CA ASN A 249 2.67 -18.22 6.46
C ASN A 249 2.85 -18.80 7.87
N CYS A 250 3.76 -18.21 8.64
CA CYS A 250 4.14 -18.73 9.97
C CYS A 250 3.71 -17.81 11.10
N GLU A 251 2.90 -16.82 10.78
CA GLU A 251 2.32 -15.85 11.69
C GLU A 251 0.87 -15.56 11.26
N GLU A 252 -0.01 -15.31 12.22
CA GLU A 252 -1.37 -14.87 11.91
C GLU A 252 -1.34 -13.41 11.44
N PRO A 253 -1.98 -13.06 10.33
CA PRO A 253 -2.08 -11.67 9.90
C PRO A 253 -2.70 -10.78 10.97
N CYS A 254 -2.13 -9.59 11.15
CA CYS A 254 -2.59 -8.60 12.12
C CYS A 254 -3.23 -7.35 11.45
N PRO A 255 -4.36 -7.49 10.73
CA PRO A 255 -5.03 -6.35 10.12
C PRO A 255 -5.71 -5.45 11.16
N SER A 256 -6.15 -4.27 10.71
CA SER A 256 -7.07 -3.47 11.50
C SER A 256 -8.33 -4.26 11.86
N ARG A 257 -8.92 -3.96 13.02
CA ARG A 257 -10.25 -4.48 13.41
C ARG A 257 -11.39 -3.86 12.61
N VAL A 258 -11.13 -2.76 11.92
CA VAL A 258 -12.10 -2.05 11.09
C VAL A 258 -11.91 -2.44 9.63
N ASN A 259 -12.96 -2.91 9.00
CA ASN A 259 -12.99 -3.02 7.54
C ASN A 259 -13.30 -1.65 6.94
N SER A 260 -12.39 -1.12 6.15
CA SER A 260 -12.54 0.19 5.50
C SER A 260 -13.49 0.19 4.31
N GLY A 261 -13.77 -0.98 3.73
CA GLY A 261 -14.45 -1.11 2.45
C GLY A 261 -13.55 -0.93 1.22
N LEU A 262 -12.24 -0.70 1.41
CA LEU A 262 -11.30 -0.49 0.31
C LEU A 262 -11.26 -1.69 -0.65
N PHE A 263 -11.26 -2.90 -0.14
CA PHE A 263 -11.27 -4.10 -0.98
C PHE A 263 -12.53 -4.19 -1.85
N GLY A 264 -13.69 -3.86 -1.29
CA GLY A 264 -14.94 -3.76 -2.05
C GLY A 264 -14.86 -2.74 -3.18
N LEU A 265 -14.19 -1.61 -2.93
CA LEU A 265 -13.97 -0.59 -3.95
C LEU A 265 -12.97 -1.05 -5.03
N PHE A 266 -11.93 -1.82 -4.69
CA PHE A 266 -11.06 -2.46 -5.68
C PHE A 266 -11.85 -3.37 -6.63
N LEU A 267 -12.79 -4.16 -6.09
CA LEU A 267 -13.65 -5.03 -6.89
C LEU A 267 -14.63 -4.24 -7.77
N GLU A 268 -15.17 -3.12 -7.26
CA GLU A 268 -16.04 -2.23 -8.05
C GLU A 268 -15.28 -1.57 -9.22
N ARG A 269 -13.99 -1.24 -9.01
CA ARG A 269 -13.16 -0.58 -10.02
C ARG A 269 -12.47 -1.54 -10.98
N GLU A 270 -12.32 -2.80 -10.61
CA GLU A 270 -11.74 -3.90 -11.42
C GLU A 270 -10.29 -3.62 -11.89
N ASP A 271 -9.59 -2.66 -11.27
CA ASP A 271 -8.23 -2.26 -11.66
C ASP A 271 -7.13 -2.92 -10.83
N VAL A 272 -7.36 -3.17 -9.52
CA VAL A 272 -6.35 -3.71 -8.62
C VAL A 272 -6.24 -5.23 -8.73
N GLN A 273 -5.11 -5.70 -9.26
CA GLN A 273 -4.80 -7.13 -9.42
C GLN A 273 -4.20 -7.74 -8.16
N ALA A 274 -3.44 -6.95 -7.38
CA ALA A 274 -2.79 -7.42 -6.17
C ALA A 274 -2.74 -6.35 -5.10
N VAL A 275 -2.89 -6.79 -3.84
CA VAL A 275 -2.60 -6.04 -2.63
C VAL A 275 -1.26 -6.53 -2.09
N VAL A 276 -0.32 -5.62 -1.88
CA VAL A 276 1.07 -5.91 -1.49
C VAL A 276 1.37 -5.24 -0.15
N THR A 277 1.69 -6.03 0.86
CA THR A 277 1.83 -5.59 2.25
C THR A 277 3.15 -6.02 2.90
N GLY A 278 3.42 -5.50 4.09
CA GLY A 278 4.43 -5.95 5.05
C GLY A 278 3.78 -6.29 6.38
N HIS A 279 4.37 -5.81 7.49
CA HIS A 279 3.81 -5.85 8.86
C HIS A 279 3.97 -7.18 9.60
N ASP A 280 3.61 -8.30 9.00
CA ASP A 280 3.70 -9.62 9.61
C ASP A 280 4.98 -10.30 9.11
N HIS A 281 6.05 -10.29 9.95
CA HIS A 281 7.43 -10.55 9.52
C HIS A 281 7.69 -12.00 9.13
N ASP A 282 6.93 -12.94 9.69
CA ASP A 282 7.04 -14.36 9.38
C ASP A 282 6.13 -14.79 8.21
N CYS A 283 5.67 -13.79 7.43
CA CYS A 283 4.85 -13.96 6.24
C CYS A 283 5.58 -13.40 5.00
N ASP A 284 5.65 -14.19 3.94
CA ASP A 284 6.16 -13.74 2.63
C ASP A 284 5.46 -14.46 1.46
N TYR A 285 4.21 -14.83 1.64
CA TYR A 285 3.47 -15.66 0.70
C TYR A 285 2.76 -14.87 -0.41
N VAL A 286 2.35 -15.61 -1.44
CA VAL A 286 1.38 -15.19 -2.45
C VAL A 286 0.13 -16.05 -2.33
N LEU A 287 -1.00 -15.42 -2.11
CA LEU A 287 -2.31 -16.03 -1.96
C LEU A 287 -3.28 -15.44 -2.98
N ARG A 288 -4.00 -16.28 -3.72
CA ARG A 288 -5.06 -15.81 -4.61
C ARG A 288 -6.39 -15.75 -3.86
N GLY A 289 -6.98 -14.57 -3.76
CA GLY A 289 -8.31 -14.38 -3.21
C GLY A 289 -9.41 -15.02 -4.07
N GLU A 290 -10.59 -15.19 -3.50
CA GLU A 290 -11.76 -15.74 -4.19
C GLU A 290 -12.16 -14.92 -5.42
N THR A 291 -11.97 -13.61 -5.34
CA THR A 291 -12.30 -12.65 -6.38
C THR A 291 -11.26 -12.55 -7.50
N GLY A 292 -10.16 -13.30 -7.40
CA GLY A 292 -9.04 -13.22 -8.33
C GLY A 292 -7.93 -12.24 -7.94
N VAL A 293 -8.18 -11.32 -7.02
CA VAL A 293 -7.16 -10.40 -6.48
C VAL A 293 -6.16 -11.19 -5.64
N TYR A 294 -4.87 -10.92 -5.84
CA TYR A 294 -3.80 -11.55 -5.07
C TYR A 294 -3.52 -10.78 -3.78
N PHE A 295 -3.27 -11.49 -2.69
CA PHE A 295 -2.67 -10.98 -1.47
C PHE A 295 -1.20 -11.41 -1.43
N ILE A 296 -0.31 -10.45 -1.38
CA ILE A 296 1.14 -10.66 -1.46
C ILE A 296 1.80 -10.00 -0.27
N TYR A 297 2.48 -10.81 0.55
CA TYR A 297 3.39 -10.26 1.55
C TYR A 297 4.79 -10.07 0.98
N GLY A 298 5.40 -8.95 1.32
CA GLY A 298 6.82 -8.72 1.11
C GLY A 298 7.68 -9.58 2.02
N ARG A 299 8.90 -9.89 1.59
CA ARG A 299 9.91 -10.45 2.48
C ARG A 299 10.47 -9.33 3.35
N PHE A 300 10.52 -9.52 4.68
CA PHE A 300 11.14 -8.55 5.57
C PHE A 300 12.60 -8.27 5.15
N SER A 301 13.00 -7.01 5.21
CA SER A 301 14.34 -6.57 4.80
C SER A 301 15.26 -6.33 5.99
N GLY A 302 14.71 -6.37 7.20
CA GLY A 302 15.42 -6.25 8.46
C GLY A 302 16.23 -7.49 8.83
N CYS A 303 16.71 -7.50 10.06
CA CYS A 303 17.50 -8.62 10.60
C CYS A 303 17.25 -8.78 12.10
N ASP A 304 18.28 -8.74 12.94
CA ASP A 304 18.21 -9.06 14.38
C ASP A 304 17.43 -8.01 15.21
N THR A 305 17.03 -6.88 14.63
CA THR A 305 16.09 -5.90 15.23
C THR A 305 14.64 -6.25 15.00
N VAL A 306 14.36 -7.14 14.07
CA VAL A 306 13.03 -7.68 13.79
C VAL A 306 12.80 -8.90 14.66
N TYR A 307 11.63 -9.05 15.25
CA TYR A 307 11.31 -10.34 15.84
C TYR A 307 11.34 -11.41 14.73
N ASN A 308 12.02 -12.47 15.04
CA ASN A 308 11.93 -13.66 14.23
C ASN A 308 11.67 -14.81 15.20
N HIS A 309 10.77 -15.71 14.87
CA HIS A 309 10.50 -16.87 15.68
C HIS A 309 11.60 -17.92 15.47
N LEU A 310 12.84 -17.50 15.79
CA LEU A 310 14.03 -18.33 15.78
C LEU A 310 13.79 -19.57 16.63
N GLY A 311 13.78 -20.75 16.02
CA GLY A 311 13.62 -22.02 16.71
C GLY A 311 12.30 -22.72 16.50
N ARG A 312 11.36 -22.16 15.71
CA ARG A 312 10.24 -22.96 15.21
C ARG A 312 10.77 -23.96 14.18
N GLU A 313 10.44 -25.23 14.37
CA GLU A 313 10.76 -26.30 13.44
C GLU A 313 10.20 -25.98 12.05
N GLY A 314 11.03 -25.97 11.01
CA GLY A 314 10.65 -25.67 9.64
C GLY A 314 10.74 -24.20 9.19
N VAL A 315 11.24 -23.28 10.01
CA VAL A 315 11.29 -21.83 9.73
C VAL A 315 12.72 -21.31 9.51
N SER A 316 13.67 -22.16 9.13
CA SER A 316 15.10 -21.81 9.06
C SER A 316 15.43 -20.74 8.00
N ASP A 317 14.72 -20.72 6.90
CA ASP A 317 14.92 -19.77 5.78
C ASP A 317 14.23 -18.42 5.98
N GLN A 318 13.28 -18.30 6.89
CA GLN A 318 12.67 -17.01 7.24
C GLN A 318 13.62 -16.06 7.99
N LYS A 319 14.74 -16.57 8.46
CA LYS A 319 15.79 -15.77 9.12
C LYS A 319 16.60 -14.91 8.15
N VAL A 320 16.51 -15.16 6.87
CA VAL A 320 17.30 -14.46 5.87
C VAL A 320 16.50 -13.25 5.36
N SER A 321 17.05 -12.06 5.56
CA SER A 321 16.53 -10.81 5.00
C SER A 321 16.42 -10.91 3.49
N GLY A 322 15.53 -10.14 2.90
CA GLY A 322 15.37 -10.15 1.45
C GLY A 322 14.48 -9.03 0.97
N CYS A 323 14.03 -9.17 -0.24
CA CYS A 323 13.05 -8.27 -0.85
C CYS A 323 12.12 -9.07 -1.75
N ARG A 324 10.97 -8.51 -2.08
CA ARG A 324 10.12 -9.05 -3.13
C ARG A 324 10.35 -8.26 -4.40
N VAL A 325 10.44 -8.96 -5.51
CA VAL A 325 10.66 -8.37 -6.83
C VAL A 325 9.44 -8.63 -7.70
N PHE A 326 9.04 -7.60 -8.45
CA PHE A 326 7.99 -7.67 -9.46
C PHE A 326 8.57 -7.29 -10.81
N GLN A 327 8.22 -8.02 -11.85
CA GLN A 327 8.62 -7.70 -13.21
C GLN A 327 7.40 -7.64 -14.10
N PHE A 328 7.29 -6.54 -14.84
CA PHE A 328 6.20 -6.23 -15.75
C PHE A 328 6.73 -6.20 -17.18
N ARG A 329 5.84 -6.43 -18.15
CA ARG A 329 6.09 -6.22 -19.56
C ARG A 329 5.06 -5.27 -20.14
N LYS A 330 5.51 -4.37 -20.98
CA LYS A 330 4.65 -3.35 -21.61
C LYS A 330 3.54 -4.03 -22.41
N GLY A 331 2.28 -3.62 -22.15
CA GLY A 331 1.10 -4.16 -22.81
C GLY A 331 0.67 -5.57 -22.35
N GLU A 332 1.34 -6.18 -21.37
CA GLU A 332 0.92 -7.44 -20.79
C GLU A 332 0.15 -7.18 -19.48
N PRO A 333 -1.03 -7.79 -19.29
CA PRO A 333 -1.84 -7.55 -18.09
C PRO A 333 -1.26 -8.20 -16.83
N GLY A 334 -0.52 -9.30 -16.97
CA GLY A 334 0.09 -10.04 -15.87
C GLY A 334 1.44 -9.49 -15.42
N PHE A 335 2.00 -10.13 -14.40
CA PHE A 335 3.34 -9.82 -13.91
C PHE A 335 4.01 -11.06 -13.32
N ARG A 336 5.34 -11.06 -13.30
CA ARG A 336 6.16 -12.05 -12.60
C ARG A 336 6.55 -11.50 -11.23
N THR A 337 6.60 -12.37 -10.20
CA THR A 337 7.12 -12.01 -8.88
C THR A 337 7.99 -13.11 -8.29
N TRP A 338 8.94 -12.73 -7.43
CA TRP A 338 9.78 -13.64 -6.66
C TRP A 338 10.32 -12.96 -5.39
N VAL A 339 10.73 -13.76 -4.43
CA VAL A 339 11.55 -13.30 -3.30
C VAL A 339 13.02 -13.43 -3.70
N ARG A 340 13.81 -12.38 -3.45
CA ARG A 340 15.26 -12.42 -3.50
C ARG A 340 15.81 -12.27 -2.09
N LEU A 341 16.53 -13.29 -1.63
CA LEU A 341 17.19 -13.28 -0.33
C LEU A 341 18.52 -12.53 -0.39
N LEU A 342 18.99 -12.06 0.75
CA LEU A 342 20.38 -11.66 0.96
C LEU A 342 21.30 -12.84 0.56
N GLY A 343 22.34 -12.59 -0.24
CA GLY A 343 23.14 -13.63 -0.88
C GLY A 343 22.65 -14.00 -2.29
N GLY A 344 21.56 -13.39 -2.77
CA GLY A 344 21.13 -13.46 -4.18
C GLY A 344 20.21 -14.62 -4.55
N GLU A 345 19.91 -15.53 -3.64
CA GLU A 345 18.99 -16.64 -3.90
C GLU A 345 17.60 -16.14 -4.29
N LYS A 346 17.00 -16.77 -5.32
CA LYS A 346 15.62 -16.51 -5.74
C LYS A 346 14.70 -17.63 -5.30
N GLN A 347 13.62 -17.27 -4.64
CA GLN A 347 12.58 -18.20 -4.20
C GLN A 347 11.21 -17.74 -4.69
N GLN A 348 10.21 -18.62 -4.65
CA GLN A 348 8.80 -18.29 -4.91
C GLN A 348 8.57 -17.60 -6.27
N VAL A 349 9.20 -18.09 -7.33
CA VAL A 349 9.04 -17.51 -8.67
C VAL A 349 7.68 -17.88 -9.25
N LEU A 350 6.84 -16.87 -9.52
CA LEU A 350 5.48 -17.02 -10.04
C LEU A 350 5.22 -16.05 -11.20
N ASP A 351 4.50 -16.54 -12.21
CA ASP A 351 3.83 -15.71 -13.21
C ASP A 351 2.34 -15.60 -12.83
N LEU A 352 1.85 -14.38 -12.62
CA LEU A 352 0.50 -14.06 -12.15
C LEU A 352 -0.26 -13.32 -13.25
N ILE A 353 -1.55 -13.69 -13.43
CA ILE A 353 -2.43 -13.13 -14.47
C ILE A 353 -3.69 -12.57 -13.81
#